data_d54cc6cece020eb162152ce745c8e15c
#
_entry.id   d54cc6cece020eb162152ce745c8e15c
#
_cell.length_a   1.000
_cell.length_b   1.000
_cell.length_c   1.000
_cell.angle_alpha   90.00
_cell.angle_beta   90.00
_cell.angle_gamma   90.00
#
_symmetry.space_group_name_H-M   'P 1'
#
loop_
_entity.id
_entity.type
_entity.pdbx_description
1 polymer ?
#
loop_
_entity_poly.entity_id
_entity_poly.type
_entity_poly.pdbx_seq_one_letter_code
_entity_poly.pdbx_strand_id
1 'polypeptide(L)'
;MSTGLPQGRPAAGSGASAETPALAQDERGSAKDFGLNVRRLRLTRIIVFAILSPVLIALALLMVRFVSMPIAQATHLSAYEDENYPAAIERLEPVEFANWFEPYLPHMSKGTALLQQGEDSAAEAELRTALDEWNDHSDLNSPMHAQCKIINNLAISIERQ
;
A
#
# COMPACT_ATOMS: atom_id res chain seq x y z
N MET A 1 67.65 -56.73 -25.31
CA MET A 1 68.02 -57.31 -24.01
C MET A 1 66.80 -57.21 -23.12
N SER A 2 65.97 -58.20 -23.12
CA SER A 2 65.93 -59.33 -22.14
C SER A 2 65.44 -58.82 -20.76
N THR A 3 64.43 -59.17 -20.26
CA THR A 3 63.64 -60.28 -19.73
C THR A 3 62.95 -59.70 -18.49
N GLY A 4 61.84 -60.04 -18.01
CA GLY A 4 61.00 -61.21 -18.08
C GLY A 4 59.87 -61.00 -17.06
N LEU A 5 58.73 -61.54 -17.36
CA LEU A 5 57.65 -61.83 -16.44
C LEU A 5 58.08 -62.84 -15.36
N PRO A 6 57.40 -62.89 -14.21
CA PRO A 6 56.29 -63.85 -14.22
C PRO A 6 55.04 -63.42 -13.39
N GLN A 7 53.98 -64.05 -13.79
CA GLN A 7 52.70 -64.35 -13.26
C GLN A 7 52.70 -64.79 -11.79
N GLY A 8 51.66 -64.39 -11.11
CA GLY A 8 51.23 -64.98 -9.86
C GLY A 8 49.79 -64.56 -9.53
N ARG A 9 48.84 -65.40 -9.93
CA ARG A 9 47.53 -65.51 -9.30
C ARG A 9 47.64 -66.67 -8.28
N PRO A 10 46.97 -66.68 -7.17
CA PRO A 10 45.53 -66.87 -7.10
C PRO A 10 44.79 -66.32 -5.83
N ALA A 11 43.52 -66.50 -5.90
CA ALA A 11 42.52 -66.94 -4.91
C ALA A 11 41.85 -65.91 -4.03
N ALA A 12 40.59 -65.72 -4.31
CA ALA A 12 39.43 -66.07 -3.49
C ALA A 12 39.40 -65.60 -2.04
N GLY A 13 38.47 -64.75 -1.79
CA GLY A 13 37.96 -64.41 -0.43
C GLY A 13 36.87 -63.43 -0.59
N SER A 14 35.66 -63.85 -0.81
CA SER A 14 34.57 -64.05 0.12
C SER A 14 34.16 -62.75 0.84
N GLY A 15 32.99 -62.27 0.47
CA GLY A 15 32.01 -61.73 1.44
C GLY A 15 32.30 -60.33 1.97
N ALA A 16 31.84 -59.35 1.25
CA ALA A 16 31.40 -58.12 1.90
C ALA A 16 29.96 -57.88 1.50
N SER A 17 29.09 -58.37 2.34
CA SER A 17 27.67 -57.97 2.36
C SER A 17 27.58 -56.47 2.34
N ALA A 18 26.89 -55.94 1.33
CA ALA A 18 26.48 -54.58 1.29
C ALA A 18 25.52 -54.34 2.48
N GLU A 19 26.05 -53.87 3.59
CA GLU A 19 25.25 -53.16 4.59
C GLU A 19 24.89 -51.82 3.99
N THR A 20 23.80 -51.82 3.27
CA THR A 20 23.06 -50.60 2.93
C THR A 20 22.70 -49.91 4.25
N PRO A 21 23.08 -48.67 4.45
CA PRO A 21 22.89 -48.00 5.71
C PRO A 21 21.41 -47.91 6.05
N ALA A 22 20.99 -48.59 7.07
CA ALA A 22 19.69 -48.46 7.73
C ALA A 22 19.44 -47.08 8.31
N LEU A 23 20.41 -46.19 8.19
CA LEU A 23 20.34 -44.80 8.71
C LEU A 23 19.46 -43.84 7.85
N ALA A 24 19.19 -44.19 6.58
CA ALA A 24 18.36 -43.32 5.72
C ALA A 24 16.85 -43.54 5.88
N GLN A 25 16.45 -44.59 6.60
CA GLN A 25 15.03 -44.89 6.82
C GLN A 25 14.48 -44.35 8.13
N ASP A 26 15.36 -44.05 9.11
CA ASP A 26 14.97 -43.63 10.45
C ASP A 26 14.60 -42.13 10.48
N GLU A 27 15.22 -41.32 9.63
CA GLU A 27 14.85 -39.88 9.57
C GLU A 27 13.48 -39.60 9.00
N ARG A 28 12.89 -40.50 8.20
CA ARG A 28 11.52 -40.37 7.72
C ARG A 28 10.46 -40.80 8.72
N GLY A 29 10.84 -41.61 9.71
CA GLY A 29 9.97 -42.02 10.80
C GLY A 29 9.78 -40.96 11.87
N SER A 30 10.84 -40.21 12.16
CA SER A 30 10.86 -39.22 13.24
C SER A 30 9.92 -38.04 13.05
N ALA A 31 9.61 -37.66 11.81
CA ALA A 31 8.65 -36.59 11.53
C ALA A 31 7.19 -36.98 11.79
N LYS A 32 6.87 -38.28 11.86
CA LYS A 32 5.53 -38.78 12.18
C LYS A 32 5.25 -38.87 13.67
N ASP A 33 6.29 -39.00 14.49
CA ASP A 33 6.14 -39.20 15.93
C ASP A 33 5.88 -37.92 16.73
N PHE A 34 6.09 -36.72 16.12
CA PHE A 34 5.73 -35.45 16.75
C PHE A 34 4.23 -35.11 16.70
N GLY A 35 3.37 -36.03 16.27
CA GLY A 35 1.91 -35.81 16.22
C GLY A 35 1.47 -34.60 15.39
N LEU A 36 2.40 -34.03 14.64
CA LEU A 36 2.15 -32.88 13.78
C LEU A 36 1.31 -33.30 12.57
N ASN A 37 0.02 -33.07 12.65
CA ASN A 37 -0.90 -33.32 11.56
C ASN A 37 -0.61 -32.34 10.41
N VAL A 38 0.28 -32.74 9.49
CA VAL A 38 0.75 -31.92 8.34
C VAL A 38 -0.44 -31.32 7.56
N ARG A 39 -1.58 -32.02 7.52
CA ARG A 39 -2.79 -31.54 6.88
C ARG A 39 -3.42 -30.37 7.65
N ARG A 40 -3.44 -30.45 8.98
CA ARG A 40 -3.91 -29.34 9.84
C ARG A 40 -2.98 -28.14 9.74
N LEU A 41 -1.68 -28.35 9.73
CA LEU A 41 -0.68 -27.27 9.56
C LEU A 41 -0.83 -26.56 8.19
N ARG A 42 -1.07 -27.31 7.10
CA ARG A 42 -1.36 -26.71 5.80
C ARG A 42 -2.65 -25.90 5.83
N LEU A 43 -3.72 -26.47 6.39
CA LEU A 43 -5.01 -25.77 6.52
C LEU A 43 -4.86 -24.49 7.36
N THR A 44 -4.19 -24.57 8.50
CA THR A 44 -3.95 -23.40 9.36
C THR A 44 -3.15 -22.33 8.62
N ARG A 45 -2.10 -22.71 7.87
CA ARG A 45 -1.32 -21.75 7.06
C ARG A 45 -2.20 -21.09 5.99
N ILE A 46 -3.01 -21.87 5.27
CA ILE A 46 -3.91 -21.33 4.24
C ILE A 46 -4.91 -20.35 4.87
N ILE A 47 -5.51 -20.70 6.01
CA ILE A 47 -6.47 -19.84 6.71
C ILE A 47 -5.78 -18.55 7.19
N VAL A 48 -4.60 -18.67 7.79
CA VAL A 48 -3.83 -17.52 8.25
C VAL A 48 -3.47 -16.61 7.08
N PHE A 49 -2.99 -17.15 5.96
CA PHE A 49 -2.70 -16.35 4.77
C PHE A 49 -3.95 -15.74 4.15
N ALA A 50 -5.07 -16.45 4.13
CA ALA A 50 -6.34 -15.95 3.60
C ALA A 50 -6.88 -14.77 4.43
N ILE A 51 -6.69 -14.77 5.74
CA ILE A 51 -7.11 -13.68 6.64
C ILE A 51 -6.08 -12.55 6.63
N LEU A 52 -4.79 -12.87 6.67
CA LEU A 52 -3.73 -11.87 6.79
C LEU A 52 -3.51 -11.09 5.47
N SER A 53 -3.69 -11.75 4.31
CA SER A 53 -3.49 -11.13 3.01
C SER A 53 -4.36 -9.89 2.77
N PRO A 54 -5.70 -9.92 2.95
CA PRO A 54 -6.52 -8.73 2.76
C PRO A 54 -6.17 -7.61 3.74
N VAL A 55 -5.78 -7.95 4.97
CA VAL A 55 -5.34 -6.94 5.96
C VAL A 55 -4.04 -6.26 5.51
N LEU A 56 -3.07 -7.03 5.03
CA LEU A 56 -1.82 -6.49 4.51
C LEU A 56 -2.03 -5.63 3.26
N ILE A 57 -2.94 -6.05 2.37
CA ILE A 57 -3.30 -5.27 1.18
C ILE A 57 -3.96 -3.95 1.60
N ALA A 58 -4.90 -3.98 2.53
CA ALA A 58 -5.55 -2.78 3.06
C ALA A 58 -4.54 -1.82 3.71
N LEU A 59 -3.60 -2.35 4.50
CA LEU A 59 -2.52 -1.56 5.10
C LEU A 59 -1.59 -0.96 4.04
N ALA A 60 -1.24 -1.73 3.00
CA ALA A 60 -0.41 -1.23 1.91
C ALA A 60 -1.11 -0.11 1.13
N LEU A 61 -2.41 -0.25 0.83
CA LEU A 61 -3.20 0.79 0.19
C LEU A 61 -3.30 2.04 1.07
N LEU A 62 -3.50 1.87 2.37
CA LEU A 62 -3.52 2.97 3.33
C LEU A 62 -2.17 3.71 3.35
N MET A 63 -1.05 2.98 3.38
CA MET A 63 0.30 3.57 3.33
C MET A 63 0.54 4.35 2.04
N VAL A 64 0.16 3.80 0.89
CA VAL A 64 0.23 4.51 -0.40
C VAL A 64 -0.59 5.80 -0.33
N ARG A 65 -1.76 5.75 0.28
CA ARG A 65 -2.63 6.92 0.45
C ARG A 65 -2.00 8.00 1.33
N PHE A 66 -1.43 7.62 2.49
CA PHE A 66 -0.75 8.55 3.38
C PHE A 66 0.45 9.25 2.74
N VAL A 67 1.16 8.57 1.83
CA VAL A 67 2.29 9.15 1.12
C VAL A 67 1.84 10.00 -0.07
N SER A 68 0.79 9.59 -0.79
CA SER A 68 0.32 10.31 -1.99
C SER A 68 -0.35 11.65 -1.67
N MET A 69 -1.05 11.76 -0.54
CA MET A 69 -1.73 13.01 -0.15
C MET A 69 -0.79 14.22 -0.02
N PRO A 70 0.28 14.18 0.78
CA PRO A 70 1.17 15.34 0.91
C PRO A 70 1.89 15.67 -0.40
N ILE A 71 2.16 14.67 -1.25
CA ILE A 71 2.77 14.90 -2.57
C ILE A 71 1.78 15.64 -3.49
N ALA A 72 0.53 15.22 -3.54
CA ALA A 72 -0.51 15.86 -4.34
C ALA A 72 -0.74 17.31 -3.87
N GLN A 73 -0.80 17.55 -2.56
CA GLN A 73 -0.92 18.88 -2.00
C GLN A 73 0.29 19.77 -2.33
N ALA A 74 1.51 19.25 -2.21
CA ALA A 74 2.71 20.00 -2.55
C ALA A 74 2.76 20.36 -4.05
N THR A 75 2.36 19.42 -4.93
CA THR A 75 2.33 19.67 -6.38
C THR A 75 1.20 20.61 -6.79
N HIS A 76 0.04 20.54 -6.12
CA HIS A 76 -1.04 21.51 -6.28
C HIS A 76 -0.57 22.92 -5.90
N LEU A 77 0.03 23.06 -4.71
CA LEU A 77 0.52 24.35 -4.23
C LEU A 77 1.57 24.95 -5.17
N SER A 78 2.52 24.15 -5.65
CA SER A 78 3.50 24.61 -6.63
C SER A 78 2.85 25.11 -7.92
N ALA A 79 1.85 24.41 -8.46
CA ALA A 79 1.15 24.87 -9.65
C ALA A 79 0.33 26.14 -9.38
N TYR A 80 -0.23 26.27 -8.17
CA TYR A 80 -0.97 27.45 -7.75
C TYR A 80 -0.05 28.67 -7.63
N GLU A 81 1.15 28.51 -7.05
CA GLU A 81 2.17 29.54 -6.95
C GLU A 81 2.70 30.00 -8.33
N ASP A 82 2.75 29.08 -9.28
CA ASP A 82 3.10 29.34 -10.68
C ASP A 82 1.94 29.98 -11.49
N GLU A 83 0.83 30.32 -10.83
CA GLU A 83 -0.41 30.86 -11.45
C GLU A 83 -1.03 29.91 -12.50
N ASN A 84 -0.63 28.63 -12.50
CA ASN A 84 -1.19 27.60 -13.37
C ASN A 84 -2.37 26.91 -12.68
N TYR A 85 -3.46 27.64 -12.53
CA TYR A 85 -4.66 27.18 -11.80
C TYR A 85 -5.32 25.93 -12.41
N PRO A 86 -5.41 25.78 -13.76
CA PRO A 86 -5.93 24.55 -14.33
C PRO A 86 -5.12 23.31 -13.92
N ALA A 87 -3.80 23.40 -13.98
CA ALA A 87 -2.94 22.30 -13.54
C ALA A 87 -3.01 22.08 -12.01
N ALA A 88 -3.20 23.14 -11.25
CA ALA A 88 -3.41 23.03 -9.80
C ALA A 88 -4.69 22.25 -9.48
N ILE A 89 -5.77 22.49 -10.20
CA ILE A 89 -7.06 21.77 -10.04
C ILE A 89 -6.89 20.30 -10.41
N GLU A 90 -6.29 19.97 -11.56
CA GLU A 90 -6.07 18.60 -12.03
C GLU A 90 -5.28 17.77 -11.00
N ARG A 91 -4.31 18.38 -10.34
CA ARG A 91 -3.48 17.71 -9.30
C ARG A 91 -4.24 17.42 -8.00
N LEU A 92 -5.45 17.95 -7.81
CA LEU A 92 -6.31 17.64 -6.66
C LEU A 92 -7.17 16.39 -6.86
N GLU A 93 -7.43 15.95 -8.08
CA GLU A 93 -8.28 14.77 -8.35
C GLU A 93 -7.88 13.53 -7.53
N PRO A 94 -6.58 13.17 -7.39
CA PRO A 94 -6.20 12.03 -6.56
C PRO A 94 -6.49 12.23 -5.08
N VAL A 95 -6.65 13.49 -4.62
CA VAL A 95 -6.91 13.82 -3.23
C VAL A 95 -8.40 13.74 -2.91
N GLU A 96 -9.27 14.07 -3.87
CA GLU A 96 -10.73 13.97 -3.72
C GLU A 96 -11.18 12.54 -3.45
N PHE A 97 -10.54 11.56 -4.11
CA PHE A 97 -10.92 10.17 -3.97
C PHE A 97 -10.62 9.65 -2.55
N ALA A 98 -11.69 9.26 -1.83
CA ALA A 98 -11.61 8.66 -0.49
C ALA A 98 -10.87 9.51 0.56
N ASN A 99 -11.01 10.83 0.52
CA ASN A 99 -10.49 11.73 1.54
C ASN A 99 -11.48 11.87 2.69
N TRP A 100 -11.50 10.89 3.57
CA TRP A 100 -12.35 10.87 4.78
C TRP A 100 -11.77 11.64 5.96
N PHE A 101 -10.50 12.06 5.87
CA PHE A 101 -9.80 12.71 6.99
C PHE A 101 -9.97 14.23 6.99
N GLU A 102 -9.90 14.85 5.81
CA GLU A 102 -10.12 16.28 5.59
C GLU A 102 -10.90 16.47 4.30
N PRO A 103 -12.18 16.04 4.24
CA PRO A 103 -12.95 16.03 2.99
C PRO A 103 -13.17 17.44 2.43
N TYR A 104 -13.22 18.46 3.27
CA TYR A 104 -13.36 19.85 2.87
C TYR A 104 -12.15 20.41 2.09
N LEU A 105 -10.95 19.87 2.33
CA LEU A 105 -9.69 20.47 1.86
C LEU A 105 -9.55 20.50 0.31
N PRO A 106 -9.82 19.42 -0.45
CA PRO A 106 -9.75 19.48 -1.89
C PRO A 106 -10.77 20.45 -2.48
N HIS A 107 -11.99 20.49 -1.97
CA HIS A 107 -13.04 21.42 -2.41
C HIS A 107 -12.68 22.87 -2.11
N MET A 108 -12.12 23.16 -0.94
CA MET A 108 -11.61 24.50 -0.59
C MET A 108 -10.48 24.92 -1.54
N SER A 109 -9.51 24.03 -1.81
CA SER A 109 -8.38 24.31 -2.67
C SER A 109 -8.80 24.54 -4.12
N LYS A 110 -9.70 23.70 -4.63
CA LYS A 110 -10.27 23.78 -5.97
C LYS A 110 -11.10 25.06 -6.14
N GLY A 111 -11.99 25.36 -5.18
CA GLY A 111 -12.78 26.59 -5.18
C GLY A 111 -11.91 27.84 -5.16
N THR A 112 -10.80 27.81 -4.39
CA THR A 112 -9.85 28.92 -4.37
C THR A 112 -9.14 29.10 -5.72
N ALA A 113 -8.73 28.02 -6.38
CA ALA A 113 -8.10 28.08 -7.71
C ALA A 113 -9.07 28.58 -8.79
N LEU A 114 -10.33 28.13 -8.77
CA LEU A 114 -11.39 28.60 -9.66
C LEU A 114 -11.66 30.11 -9.47
N LEU A 115 -11.63 30.58 -8.23
CA LEU A 115 -11.81 31.99 -7.92
C LEU A 115 -10.70 32.85 -8.55
N GLN A 116 -9.46 32.35 -8.58
CA GLN A 116 -8.33 33.03 -9.24
C GLN A 116 -8.44 33.00 -10.76
N GLN A 117 -9.14 32.02 -11.33
CA GLN A 117 -9.45 31.96 -12.77
C GLN A 117 -10.60 32.88 -13.18
N GLY A 118 -11.34 33.43 -12.21
CA GLY A 118 -12.55 34.21 -12.47
C GLY A 118 -13.78 33.33 -12.76
N GLU A 119 -13.70 32.04 -12.46
CA GLU A 119 -14.81 31.09 -12.59
C GLU A 119 -15.68 31.14 -11.31
N ASP A 120 -16.23 32.33 -11.02
CA ASP A 120 -16.85 32.65 -9.73
C ASP A 120 -18.02 31.73 -9.37
N SER A 121 -18.85 31.33 -10.35
CA SER A 121 -19.97 30.40 -10.12
C SER A 121 -19.51 28.98 -9.80
N ALA A 122 -18.46 28.49 -10.47
CA ALA A 122 -17.88 27.19 -10.19
C ALA A 122 -17.14 27.20 -8.83
N ALA A 123 -16.46 28.30 -8.53
CA ALA A 123 -15.81 28.51 -7.23
C ALA A 123 -16.84 28.49 -6.08
N GLU A 124 -17.99 29.16 -6.24
CA GLU A 124 -19.08 29.14 -5.26
C GLU A 124 -19.54 27.70 -4.97
N ALA A 125 -19.79 26.91 -6.01
CA ALA A 125 -20.25 25.52 -5.85
C ALA A 125 -19.26 24.67 -5.04
N GLU A 126 -17.98 24.74 -5.37
CA GLU A 126 -16.93 24.01 -4.65
C GLU A 126 -16.75 24.51 -3.20
N LEU A 127 -16.81 25.81 -2.98
CA LEU A 127 -16.68 26.40 -1.63
C LEU A 127 -17.89 26.11 -0.74
N ARG A 128 -19.10 25.98 -1.31
CA ARG A 128 -20.28 25.49 -0.57
C ARG A 128 -20.09 24.04 -0.14
N THR A 129 -19.65 23.18 -1.07
CA THR A 129 -19.32 21.79 -0.74
C THR A 129 -18.25 21.72 0.36
N ALA A 130 -17.20 22.53 0.25
CA ALA A 130 -16.16 22.60 1.29
C ALA A 130 -16.72 23.00 2.66
N LEU A 131 -17.68 23.94 2.69
CA LEU A 131 -18.30 24.38 3.94
C LEU A 131 -19.20 23.29 4.54
N ASP A 132 -19.96 22.59 3.70
CA ASP A 132 -20.84 21.50 4.14
C ASP A 132 -20.01 20.34 4.69
N GLU A 133 -18.97 19.90 3.97
CA GLU A 133 -18.03 18.88 4.43
C GLU A 133 -17.30 19.28 5.73
N TRP A 134 -16.92 20.55 5.86
CA TRP A 134 -16.31 21.05 7.08
C TRP A 134 -17.27 20.99 8.25
N ASN A 135 -18.54 21.36 8.07
CA ASN A 135 -19.57 21.30 9.12
C ASN A 135 -19.88 19.87 9.54
N ASP A 136 -19.94 18.93 8.60
CA ASP A 136 -20.26 17.53 8.86
C ASP A 136 -19.12 16.79 9.58
N HIS A 137 -17.87 17.22 9.40
CA HIS A 137 -16.68 16.56 9.93
C HIS A 137 -15.91 17.41 10.96
N SER A 138 -16.50 18.50 11.45
CA SER A 138 -15.83 19.47 12.33
C SER A 138 -15.42 18.91 13.70
N ASP A 139 -15.94 17.76 14.10
CA ASP A 139 -15.74 17.19 15.43
C ASP A 139 -14.32 16.60 15.64
N LEU A 140 -13.57 16.36 14.58
CA LEU A 140 -12.35 15.55 14.63
C LEU A 140 -11.04 16.32 14.62
N ASN A 141 -10.98 17.60 14.46
CA ASN A 141 -9.76 18.41 14.43
C ASN A 141 -9.71 19.44 13.31
N SER A 142 -10.84 19.95 12.88
CA SER A 142 -10.89 20.95 11.81
C SER A 142 -10.39 22.29 12.33
N PRO A 143 -9.29 22.82 11.80
CA PRO A 143 -8.75 24.07 12.28
C PRO A 143 -9.71 25.23 11.95
N MET A 144 -10.12 25.98 12.96
CA MET A 144 -11.07 27.10 12.83
C MET A 144 -10.67 28.11 11.73
N HIS A 145 -9.38 28.23 11.43
CA HIS A 145 -8.89 29.07 10.35
C HIS A 145 -9.30 28.57 8.94
N ALA A 146 -9.54 27.28 8.76
CA ALA A 146 -10.02 26.73 7.47
C ALA A 146 -11.44 27.20 7.19
N GLN A 147 -12.33 27.15 8.18
CA GLN A 147 -13.70 27.68 8.06
C GLN A 147 -13.70 29.15 7.65
N CYS A 148 -12.88 29.96 8.31
CA CYS A 148 -12.77 31.39 7.97
C CYS A 148 -12.32 31.59 6.52
N LYS A 149 -11.38 30.79 6.03
CA LYS A 149 -10.93 30.87 4.62
C LYS A 149 -12.03 30.47 3.65
N ILE A 150 -12.74 29.39 3.93
CA ILE A 150 -13.87 28.93 3.10
C ILE A 150 -14.93 30.02 3.00
N ILE A 151 -15.37 30.56 4.13
CA ILE A 151 -16.41 31.58 4.19
C ILE A 151 -15.97 32.86 3.48
N ASN A 152 -14.73 33.29 3.68
CA ASN A 152 -14.21 34.48 3.02
C ASN A 152 -14.16 34.33 1.50
N ASN A 153 -13.63 33.21 1.00
CA ASN A 153 -13.58 32.94 -0.43
C ASN A 153 -14.97 32.77 -1.04
N LEU A 154 -15.90 32.16 -0.31
CA LEU A 154 -17.30 32.06 -0.71
C LEU A 154 -17.97 33.42 -0.81
N ALA A 155 -17.75 34.31 0.14
CA ALA A 155 -18.28 35.68 0.08
C ALA A 155 -17.74 36.43 -1.15
N ILE A 156 -16.43 36.29 -1.45
CA ILE A 156 -15.82 36.90 -2.64
C ILE A 156 -16.43 36.33 -3.94
N SER A 157 -16.66 35.01 -4.02
CA SER A 157 -17.26 34.38 -5.21
C SER A 157 -18.67 34.87 -5.48
N ILE A 158 -19.45 35.10 -4.42
CA ILE A 158 -20.82 35.61 -4.54
C ILE A 158 -20.81 37.12 -4.90
N GLU A 159 -19.89 37.89 -4.36
CA GLU A 159 -19.79 39.35 -4.64
C GLU A 159 -19.38 39.64 -6.11
N ARG A 160 -18.61 38.73 -6.72
CA ARG A 160 -18.12 38.87 -8.10
C ARG A 160 -19.11 38.46 -9.18
N GLN A 161 -20.16 37.73 -8.86
CA GLN A 161 -21.22 37.30 -9.77
C GLN A 161 -22.20 38.44 -10.04
#